data_e54b4fd78317df161e3ff4736f04fe58
#
_entry.id   e54b4fd78317df161e3ff4736f04fe58
#
_cell.length_a   1.000
_cell.length_b   1.000
_cell.length_c   1.000
_cell.angle_alpha   90.00
_cell.angle_beta   90.00
_cell.angle_gamma   90.00
#
_symmetry.space_group_name_H-M   'P 1'
#
loop_
_entity.id
_entity.type
_entity.pdbx_description
1 polymer ?
#
loop_
_entity_poly.entity_id
_entity_poly.type
_entity_poly.pdbx_seq_one_letter_code
_entity_poly.pdbx_strand_id
1 'polypeptide(L)'
;MMGTAAGVAAGVALPGFLGGRLAVSGGFTAPAEAADGSAAASIRVYSAEKGNYVMIQTVVKTKEEWKKSLTPEQYHILREKGTERAFSGKYDRHHEHGVYRCAACGLDLYRSEEKYDSGTGWPSFTAPIAPSNVVTRPDNSFFSQRTEVLCPRCGGHLGHVFDDGPKPTGKRYCMNSAALQFVPTAK
;
A
#
# COMPACT_ATOMS: atom_id res chain seq x y z
N MET A 1 28.40 -71.22 17.15
CA MET A 1 27.31 -72.20 16.97
C MET A 1 26.39 -71.60 15.99
N MET A 2 26.49 -71.98 14.68
CA MET A 2 25.62 -72.93 14.01
C MET A 2 24.13 -72.46 14.13
N GLY A 3 23.39 -72.16 13.11
CA GLY A 3 23.25 -72.89 11.90
C GLY A 3 22.43 -72.15 10.83
N THR A 4 22.71 -72.61 9.70
CA THR A 4 22.12 -72.45 8.37
C THR A 4 20.67 -72.90 8.26
N ALA A 5 19.87 -72.21 7.39
CA ALA A 5 18.94 -72.92 6.52
C ALA A 5 18.52 -72.03 5.34
N ALA A 6 18.71 -72.64 4.17
CA ALA A 6 18.32 -72.14 2.86
C ALA A 6 16.88 -72.60 2.52
N GLY A 7 16.22 -71.96 1.58
CA GLY A 7 14.94 -72.32 0.97
C GLY A 7 14.63 -71.42 -0.21
N VAL A 8 15.05 -71.73 -1.34
CA VAL A 8 14.52 -72.25 -2.61
C VAL A 8 13.25 -71.58 -3.14
N ALA A 9 13.46 -71.05 -4.27
CA ALA A 9 12.71 -70.57 -5.45
C ALA A 9 11.26 -71.03 -5.65
N ALA A 10 10.49 -70.11 -6.24
CA ALA A 10 9.55 -70.41 -7.33
C ALA A 10 9.26 -69.14 -8.15
N GLY A 11 9.69 -69.15 -9.39
CA GLY A 11 9.36 -68.17 -10.38
C GLY A 11 7.94 -68.34 -10.93
N VAL A 12 7.29 -67.25 -11.17
CA VAL A 12 6.12 -67.24 -12.05
C VAL A 12 6.29 -66.05 -13.01
N ALA A 13 6.49 -66.35 -14.26
CA ALA A 13 6.48 -65.46 -15.38
C ALA A 13 5.03 -65.11 -15.75
N LEU A 14 4.69 -63.87 -15.93
CA LEU A 14 3.45 -63.40 -16.57
C LEU A 14 3.76 -62.34 -17.63
N PRO A 15 2.90 -62.27 -18.67
CA PRO A 15 3.24 -61.70 -19.98
C PRO A 15 3.11 -60.17 -20.04
N GLY A 16 3.86 -59.61 -21.00
CA GLY A 16 3.93 -58.21 -21.30
C GLY A 16 2.59 -57.57 -21.70
N PHE A 17 2.37 -56.39 -21.16
CA PHE A 17 1.35 -55.47 -21.65
C PHE A 17 2.08 -54.27 -22.29
N LEU A 18 2.02 -54.20 -23.61
CA LEU A 18 2.33 -53.00 -24.41
C LEU A 18 1.25 -51.98 -24.13
N GLY A 19 1.54 -51.02 -23.24
CA GLY A 19 0.69 -49.87 -22.98
C GLY A 19 1.38 -48.59 -23.46
N GLY A 20 0.83 -47.99 -24.52
CA GLY A 20 1.35 -46.81 -25.16
C GLY A 20 1.51 -45.62 -24.22
N ARG A 21 2.67 -44.97 -24.30
CA ARG A 21 2.92 -43.67 -23.68
C ARG A 21 2.12 -42.62 -24.44
N LEU A 22 1.00 -42.19 -23.88
CA LEU A 22 0.38 -40.91 -24.21
C LEU A 22 1.19 -39.81 -23.50
N ALA A 23 2.00 -39.10 -24.26
CA ALA A 23 2.64 -37.86 -23.82
C ALA A 23 1.55 -36.78 -23.71
N VAL A 24 1.05 -36.56 -22.51
CA VAL A 24 0.25 -35.37 -22.21
C VAL A 24 1.24 -34.23 -22.00
N SER A 25 1.49 -33.46 -23.05
CA SER A 25 2.12 -32.14 -22.96
C SER A 25 1.13 -31.19 -22.28
N GLY A 26 1.09 -31.24 -20.95
CA GLY A 26 0.44 -30.22 -20.14
C GLY A 26 1.27 -28.95 -20.21
N GLY A 27 0.94 -28.08 -21.14
CA GLY A 27 1.44 -26.72 -21.14
C GLY A 27 0.93 -26.03 -19.87
N PHE A 28 1.81 -25.81 -18.90
CA PHE A 28 1.56 -24.86 -17.85
C PHE A 28 1.56 -23.48 -18.49
N THR A 29 0.38 -23.02 -18.88
CA THR A 29 0.15 -21.58 -19.08
C THR A 29 0.21 -20.97 -17.67
N ALA A 30 1.26 -20.19 -17.41
CA ALA A 30 1.31 -19.32 -16.26
C ALA A 30 0.00 -18.49 -16.25
N PRO A 31 -0.65 -18.33 -15.09
CA PRO A 31 -1.80 -17.46 -15.04
C PRO A 31 -1.33 -16.06 -15.45
N ALA A 32 -1.94 -15.53 -16.49
CA ALA A 32 -1.82 -14.13 -16.86
C ALA A 32 -2.08 -13.32 -15.59
N GLU A 33 -1.16 -12.41 -15.26
CA GLU A 33 -1.38 -11.40 -14.22
C GLU A 33 -2.76 -10.78 -14.49
N ALA A 34 -3.68 -11.07 -13.59
CA ALA A 34 -4.99 -10.48 -13.63
C ALA A 34 -4.79 -8.96 -13.57
N ALA A 35 -5.07 -8.29 -14.68
CA ALA A 35 -5.38 -6.87 -14.64
C ALA A 35 -6.52 -6.76 -13.63
N ASP A 36 -6.22 -6.28 -12.41
CA ASP A 36 -7.22 -6.04 -11.38
C ASP A 36 -8.12 -4.89 -11.85
N GLY A 37 -9.11 -5.25 -12.62
CA GLY A 37 -10.24 -4.43 -12.97
C GLY A 37 -11.21 -4.33 -11.80
N SER A 38 -10.69 -4.02 -10.60
CA SER A 38 -11.53 -3.72 -9.44
C SER A 38 -12.43 -2.56 -9.81
N ALA A 39 -13.73 -2.83 -9.91
CA ALA A 39 -14.74 -1.80 -10.15
C ALA A 39 -14.65 -0.74 -9.05
N ALA A 40 -14.86 0.53 -9.41
CA ALA A 40 -14.84 1.62 -8.44
C ALA A 40 -15.85 1.34 -7.32
N ALA A 41 -15.36 1.28 -6.08
CA ALA A 41 -16.17 1.06 -4.88
C ALA A 41 -16.58 2.39 -4.26
N SER A 42 -17.73 2.43 -3.60
CA SER A 42 -18.16 3.59 -2.83
C SER A 42 -17.60 3.52 -1.41
N ILE A 43 -16.93 4.57 -0.96
CA ILE A 43 -16.35 4.69 0.40
C ILE A 43 -16.89 5.92 1.11
N ARG A 44 -17.01 5.83 2.45
CA ARG A 44 -17.42 6.95 3.31
C ARG A 44 -16.18 7.66 3.84
N VAL A 45 -16.05 8.95 3.56
CA VAL A 45 -14.94 9.81 4.00
C VAL A 45 -15.46 11.13 4.55
N TYR A 46 -14.64 11.82 5.36
CA TYR A 46 -14.95 13.17 5.81
C TYR A 46 -14.52 14.19 4.73
N SER A 47 -15.36 15.18 4.46
CA SER A 47 -15.05 16.32 3.60
C SER A 47 -14.90 17.58 4.43
N ALA A 48 -13.73 18.23 4.34
CA ALA A 48 -13.47 19.51 5.02
C ALA A 48 -14.40 20.63 4.53
N GLU A 49 -14.63 20.68 3.21
CA GLU A 49 -15.49 21.67 2.57
C GLU A 49 -16.95 21.55 3.04
N LYS A 50 -17.47 20.32 3.15
CA LYS A 50 -18.85 20.08 3.57
C LYS A 50 -19.04 20.00 5.08
N GLY A 51 -17.96 19.90 5.85
CA GLY A 51 -18.00 19.74 7.29
C GLY A 51 -18.66 18.44 7.79
N ASN A 52 -18.82 17.43 6.90
CA ASN A 52 -19.50 16.19 7.23
C ASN A 52 -18.94 14.99 6.42
N TYR A 53 -19.45 13.79 6.73
CA TYR A 53 -19.12 12.58 5.98
C TYR A 53 -19.92 12.49 4.69
N VAL A 54 -19.24 12.12 3.61
CA VAL A 54 -19.80 11.94 2.28
C VAL A 54 -19.42 10.57 1.71
N MET A 55 -20.25 10.08 0.78
CA MET A 55 -19.91 8.91 -0.02
C MET A 55 -19.22 9.35 -1.31
N ILE A 56 -18.07 8.76 -1.62
CA ILE A 56 -17.32 9.04 -2.85
C ILE A 56 -16.88 7.72 -3.50
N GLN A 57 -16.61 7.76 -4.80
CA GLN A 57 -16.06 6.62 -5.51
C GLN A 57 -14.55 6.53 -5.33
N THR A 58 -14.02 5.30 -5.22
CA THR A 58 -12.59 5.04 -5.32
C THR A 58 -12.08 5.36 -6.72
N VAL A 59 -10.79 5.68 -6.83
CA VAL A 59 -10.13 5.97 -8.10
C VAL A 59 -9.26 4.79 -8.48
N VAL A 60 -9.63 4.12 -9.54
CA VAL A 60 -8.87 3.03 -10.16
C VAL A 60 -8.33 3.52 -11.49
N LYS A 61 -7.04 3.42 -11.70
CA LYS A 61 -6.34 3.80 -12.94
C LYS A 61 -5.25 2.78 -13.25
N THR A 62 -4.96 2.59 -14.51
CA THR A 62 -3.81 1.81 -14.95
C THR A 62 -2.49 2.48 -14.58
N LYS A 63 -1.39 1.74 -14.64
CA LYS A 63 -0.05 2.25 -14.38
C LYS A 63 0.30 3.43 -15.31
N GLU A 64 -0.07 3.32 -16.57
CA GLU A 64 0.15 4.33 -17.61
C GLU A 64 -0.65 5.61 -17.36
N GLU A 65 -1.90 5.48 -16.92
CA GLU A 65 -2.75 6.63 -16.56
C GLU A 65 -2.22 7.35 -15.33
N TRP A 66 -1.73 6.61 -14.31
CA TRP A 66 -1.07 7.22 -13.16
C TRP A 66 0.21 7.97 -13.56
N LYS A 67 1.05 7.38 -14.41
CA LYS A 67 2.27 8.04 -14.93
C LYS A 67 1.96 9.32 -15.70
N LYS A 68 0.84 9.36 -16.43
CA LYS A 68 0.40 10.58 -17.15
C LYS A 68 -0.15 11.66 -16.23
N SER A 69 -0.75 11.28 -15.09
CA SER A 69 -1.45 12.22 -14.19
C SER A 69 -0.60 12.70 -13.01
N LEU A 70 0.55 12.11 -12.76
CA LEU A 70 1.46 12.43 -11.65
C LEU A 70 2.81 12.88 -12.18
N THR A 71 3.51 13.72 -11.40
CA THR A 71 4.93 13.96 -11.67
C THR A 71 5.73 12.68 -11.42
N PRO A 72 6.96 12.54 -11.97
CA PRO A 72 7.80 11.37 -11.71
C PRO A 72 8.01 11.12 -10.20
N GLU A 73 8.23 12.17 -9.42
CA GLU A 73 8.41 12.08 -7.96
C GLU A 73 7.13 11.62 -7.26
N GLN A 74 5.99 12.21 -7.60
CA GLN A 74 4.68 11.80 -7.06
C GLN A 74 4.37 10.35 -7.41
N TYR A 75 4.66 9.94 -8.65
CA TYR A 75 4.46 8.56 -9.09
C TYR A 75 5.34 7.61 -8.29
N HIS A 76 6.64 7.93 -8.15
CA HIS A 76 7.57 7.12 -7.36
C HIS A 76 7.08 6.91 -5.91
N ILE A 77 6.63 7.97 -5.26
CA ILE A 77 6.14 7.91 -3.87
C ILE A 77 4.79 7.21 -3.79
N LEU A 78 3.78 7.71 -4.51
CA LEU A 78 2.40 7.27 -4.36
C LEU A 78 2.13 5.86 -4.94
N ARG A 79 2.89 5.43 -5.96
CA ARG A 79 2.63 4.17 -6.69
C ARG A 79 3.73 3.13 -6.56
N GLU A 80 4.97 3.55 -6.29
CA GLU A 80 6.12 2.64 -6.12
C GLU A 80 6.61 2.58 -4.66
N LYS A 81 5.86 3.22 -3.71
CA LYS A 81 6.16 3.25 -2.28
C LYS A 81 7.53 3.85 -1.96
N GLY A 82 7.95 4.84 -2.75
CA GLY A 82 9.17 5.59 -2.49
C GLY A 82 9.07 6.48 -1.25
N THR A 83 10.21 7.04 -0.87
CA THR A 83 10.31 8.04 0.20
C THR A 83 11.16 9.20 -0.31
N GLU A 84 10.68 10.43 -0.18
CA GLU A 84 11.47 11.63 -0.49
C GLU A 84 12.61 11.79 0.52
N ARG A 85 13.65 12.52 0.12
CA ARG A 85 14.78 12.82 1.02
C ARG A 85 14.28 13.70 2.18
N ALA A 86 14.74 13.42 3.40
CA ALA A 86 14.45 14.25 4.56
C ALA A 86 14.87 15.71 4.33
N PHE A 87 14.07 16.66 4.79
CA PHE A 87 14.27 18.11 4.67
C PHE A 87 14.22 18.65 3.23
N SER A 88 13.85 17.86 2.24
CA SER A 88 13.72 18.31 0.85
C SER A 88 12.29 18.65 0.44
N GLY A 89 11.31 18.17 1.19
CA GLY A 89 9.90 18.31 0.87
C GLY A 89 9.35 19.69 1.24
N LYS A 90 8.48 20.23 0.41
CA LYS A 90 7.91 21.58 0.55
C LYS A 90 7.03 21.80 1.80
N TYR A 91 6.59 20.71 2.45
CA TYR A 91 5.65 20.82 3.57
C TYR A 91 6.26 20.47 4.92
N ASP A 92 7.55 20.17 5.03
CA ASP A 92 8.23 19.97 6.30
C ASP A 92 8.01 21.16 7.24
N ARG A 93 8.38 22.36 6.80
CA ARG A 93 8.26 23.61 7.57
C ARG A 93 7.08 24.50 7.14
N HIS A 94 6.02 23.92 6.59
CA HIS A 94 4.84 24.63 6.14
C HIS A 94 3.85 24.82 7.29
N HIS A 95 3.38 26.07 7.54
CA HIS A 95 2.53 26.43 8.69
C HIS A 95 1.26 27.21 8.31
N GLU A 96 0.91 27.26 7.03
CA GLU A 96 -0.31 27.94 6.60
C GLU A 96 -1.56 27.16 7.03
N HIS A 97 -2.67 27.88 7.28
CA HIS A 97 -3.96 27.27 7.59
C HIS A 97 -4.61 26.67 6.36
N GLY A 98 -5.00 25.40 6.47
CA GLY A 98 -5.64 24.71 5.37
C GLY A 98 -5.69 23.20 5.54
N VAL A 99 -5.93 22.54 4.42
CA VAL A 99 -6.10 21.08 4.34
C VAL A 99 -5.05 20.49 3.41
N TYR A 100 -4.40 19.43 3.88
CA TYR A 100 -3.51 18.62 3.07
C TYR A 100 -4.33 17.48 2.43
N ARG A 101 -4.36 17.48 1.10
CA ARG A 101 -5.07 16.51 0.25
C ARG A 101 -4.11 15.51 -0.36
N CYS A 102 -4.63 14.34 -0.73
CA CYS A 102 -3.87 13.38 -1.54
C CYS A 102 -3.54 14.00 -2.91
N ALA A 103 -2.25 14.06 -3.27
CA ALA A 103 -1.80 14.63 -4.54
C ALA A 103 -2.32 13.86 -5.76
N ALA A 104 -2.64 12.56 -5.60
CA ALA A 104 -3.14 11.72 -6.69
C ALA A 104 -4.63 11.85 -6.95
N CYS A 105 -5.47 12.09 -5.92
CA CYS A 105 -6.93 12.01 -6.06
C CYS A 105 -7.72 13.13 -5.38
N GLY A 106 -7.04 14.06 -4.67
CA GLY A 106 -7.68 15.20 -4.03
C GLY A 106 -8.47 14.89 -2.75
N LEU A 107 -8.38 13.68 -2.18
CA LEU A 107 -9.03 13.37 -0.90
C LEU A 107 -8.42 14.19 0.22
N ASP A 108 -9.25 14.81 1.07
CA ASP A 108 -8.82 15.49 2.29
C ASP A 108 -8.19 14.48 3.25
N LEU A 109 -6.95 14.71 3.70
CA LEU A 109 -6.21 13.77 4.53
C LEU A 109 -5.91 14.31 5.93
N TYR A 110 -5.36 15.53 6.01
CA TYR A 110 -4.92 16.14 7.27
C TYR A 110 -5.29 17.62 7.29
N ARG A 111 -5.47 18.16 8.50
CA ARG A 111 -5.61 19.59 8.74
C ARG A 111 -4.29 20.21 9.18
N SER A 112 -4.11 21.48 8.95
CA SER A 112 -2.95 22.24 9.45
C SER A 112 -2.86 22.25 10.98
N GLU A 113 -3.99 22.21 11.66
CA GLU A 113 -4.08 22.19 13.13
C GLU A 113 -3.44 20.95 13.75
N GLU A 114 -3.44 19.84 13.02
CA GLU A 114 -2.81 18.57 13.45
C GLU A 114 -1.33 18.50 13.08
N LYS A 115 -0.83 19.46 12.27
CA LYS A 115 0.56 19.48 11.84
C LYS A 115 1.47 20.03 12.92
N TYR A 116 2.60 19.38 13.12
CA TYR A 116 3.65 19.85 14.04
C TYR A 116 5.05 19.60 13.47
N ASP A 117 6.03 20.30 14.02
CA ASP A 117 7.45 20.10 13.69
C ASP A 117 8.02 18.93 14.50
N SER A 118 8.21 17.80 13.85
CA SER A 118 8.78 16.60 14.45
C SER A 118 10.31 16.57 14.44
N GLY A 119 10.96 17.49 13.72
CA GLY A 119 12.40 17.49 13.51
C GLY A 119 12.93 16.37 12.60
N THR A 120 12.04 15.56 12.01
CA THR A 120 12.44 14.40 11.19
C THR A 120 12.73 14.75 9.74
N GLY A 121 12.30 15.95 9.29
CA GLY A 121 12.48 16.42 7.92
C GLY A 121 11.35 16.01 6.95
N TRP A 122 10.24 15.52 7.49
CA TRP A 122 9.01 15.25 6.77
C TRP A 122 7.81 15.88 7.47
N PRO A 123 6.76 16.30 6.74
CA PRO A 123 5.54 16.80 7.34
C PRO A 123 4.91 15.74 8.25
N SER A 124 4.69 16.13 9.50
CA SER A 124 4.20 15.24 10.56
C SER A 124 2.90 15.76 11.15
N PHE A 125 1.95 14.82 11.41
CA PHE A 125 0.61 15.14 11.91
C PHE A 125 0.29 14.24 13.11
N THR A 126 -0.49 14.77 14.05
CA THR A 126 -0.94 14.03 15.25
C THR A 126 -2.11 13.10 14.94
N ALA A 127 -2.93 13.44 13.96
CA ALA A 127 -4.10 12.67 13.52
C ALA A 127 -4.47 12.98 12.06
N PRO A 128 -5.16 12.08 11.33
CA PRO A 128 -5.83 12.41 10.09
C PRO A 128 -7.07 13.27 10.36
N ILE A 129 -7.57 13.95 9.32
CA ILE A 129 -8.80 14.76 9.39
C ILE A 129 -10.02 13.97 9.89
N ALA A 130 -10.04 12.68 9.59
CA ALA A 130 -10.94 11.68 10.17
C ALA A 130 -10.30 10.29 9.98
N PRO A 131 -10.60 9.31 10.85
CA PRO A 131 -10.05 7.96 10.74
C PRO A 131 -10.33 7.28 9.38
N SER A 132 -11.48 7.56 8.77
CA SER A 132 -11.88 7.02 7.47
C SER A 132 -11.12 7.60 6.27
N ASN A 133 -10.35 8.68 6.46
CA ASN A 133 -9.61 9.36 5.40
C ASN A 133 -8.20 8.80 5.18
N VAL A 134 -7.80 7.82 5.98
CA VAL A 134 -6.56 7.06 5.79
C VAL A 134 -6.82 5.57 6.05
N VAL A 135 -5.97 4.73 5.47
CA VAL A 135 -5.91 3.29 5.77
C VAL A 135 -4.50 2.94 6.20
N THR A 136 -4.36 2.10 7.20
CA THR A 136 -3.06 1.61 7.68
C THR A 136 -2.88 0.13 7.37
N ARG A 137 -1.64 -0.27 7.02
CA ARG A 137 -1.26 -1.66 6.79
C ARG A 137 0.11 -1.95 7.42
N PRO A 138 0.35 -3.16 7.93
CA PRO A 138 1.70 -3.58 8.29
C PRO A 138 2.63 -3.49 7.08
N ASP A 139 3.82 -2.93 7.30
CA ASP A 139 4.91 -2.87 6.34
C ASP A 139 6.14 -3.54 6.95
N ASN A 140 6.43 -4.75 6.49
CA ASN A 140 7.55 -5.57 6.96
C ASN A 140 8.76 -5.50 6.01
N SER A 141 8.80 -4.50 5.10
CA SER A 141 9.94 -4.27 4.23
C SER A 141 11.16 -3.77 5.02
N PHE A 142 12.36 -3.96 4.47
CA PHE A 142 13.63 -3.46 5.01
C PHE A 142 13.95 -3.89 6.45
N PHE A 143 13.59 -5.11 6.85
CA PHE A 143 13.89 -5.67 8.19
C PHE A 143 13.34 -4.83 9.36
N SER A 144 12.41 -3.93 9.13
CA SER A 144 11.73 -3.14 10.16
C SER A 144 10.21 -3.36 10.08
N GLN A 145 9.59 -3.48 11.26
CA GLN A 145 8.13 -3.48 11.35
C GLN A 145 7.64 -2.03 11.42
N ARG A 146 6.97 -1.59 10.38
CA ARG A 146 6.37 -0.26 10.30
C ARG A 146 4.89 -0.38 9.96
N THR A 147 4.17 0.71 10.14
CA THR A 147 2.77 0.81 9.72
C THR A 147 2.66 1.82 8.57
N GLU A 148 2.43 1.30 7.37
CA GLU A 148 2.20 2.11 6.16
C GLU A 148 0.87 2.83 6.24
N VAL A 149 0.84 4.08 5.77
CA VAL A 149 -0.37 4.90 5.63
C VAL A 149 -0.69 5.07 4.15
N LEU A 150 -1.93 4.76 3.77
CA LEU A 150 -2.43 4.77 2.41
C LEU A 150 -3.66 5.67 2.27
N CYS A 151 -3.85 6.24 1.10
CA CYS A 151 -5.09 6.93 0.74
C CYS A 151 -6.20 5.90 0.43
N PRO A 152 -7.34 5.90 1.15
CA PRO A 152 -8.43 4.94 0.92
C PRO A 152 -9.10 5.10 -0.45
N ARG A 153 -9.04 6.30 -1.06
CA ARG A 153 -9.69 6.58 -2.33
C ARG A 153 -8.92 6.03 -3.53
N CYS A 154 -7.59 6.11 -3.52
CA CYS A 154 -6.77 5.72 -4.68
C CYS A 154 -5.70 4.66 -4.37
N GLY A 155 -5.60 4.21 -3.12
CA GLY A 155 -4.58 3.25 -2.69
C GLY A 155 -3.14 3.80 -2.68
N GLY A 156 -2.95 5.11 -2.88
CA GLY A 156 -1.61 5.72 -2.94
C GLY A 156 -0.89 5.67 -1.61
N HIS A 157 0.40 5.31 -1.63
CA HIS A 157 1.29 5.38 -0.47
C HIS A 157 1.50 6.83 -0.05
N LEU A 158 1.27 7.14 1.24
CA LEU A 158 1.41 8.48 1.79
C LEU A 158 2.66 8.62 2.66
N GLY A 159 2.98 7.59 3.41
CA GLY A 159 4.05 7.56 4.40
C GLY A 159 3.81 6.47 5.44
N HIS A 160 4.23 6.72 6.68
CA HIS A 160 4.11 5.77 7.79
C HIS A 160 3.58 6.45 9.05
N VAL A 161 2.98 5.68 9.94
CA VAL A 161 2.59 6.14 11.28
C VAL A 161 3.43 5.44 12.34
N PHE A 162 3.83 6.21 13.36
CA PHE A 162 4.66 5.80 14.48
C PHE A 162 3.99 6.14 15.81
N ASP A 163 4.43 5.49 16.90
CA ASP A 163 3.91 5.66 18.26
C ASP A 163 4.79 6.60 19.11
N ASP A 164 5.52 7.50 18.46
CA ASP A 164 6.46 8.45 19.05
C ASP A 164 6.00 9.92 18.92
N GLY A 165 4.72 10.13 18.65
CA GLY A 165 4.12 11.45 18.52
C GLY A 165 3.75 12.10 19.85
N PRO A 166 3.36 13.39 19.83
CA PRO A 166 2.94 14.11 21.03
C PRO A 166 1.57 13.67 21.53
N LYS A 167 1.27 13.97 22.79
CA LYS A 167 -0.08 13.86 23.33
C LYS A 167 -1.04 14.81 22.60
N PRO A 168 -2.36 14.50 22.49
CA PRO A 168 -3.06 13.41 23.20
C PRO A 168 -2.98 12.06 22.50
N THR A 169 -2.67 11.98 21.19
CA THR A 169 -2.77 10.73 20.43
C THR A 169 -1.57 9.82 20.60
N GLY A 170 -0.39 10.36 20.89
CA GLY A 170 0.88 9.62 20.87
C GLY A 170 1.30 9.17 19.47
N LYS A 171 0.57 9.54 18.42
CA LYS A 171 0.84 9.13 17.05
C LYS A 171 1.58 10.22 16.28
N ARG A 172 2.51 9.80 15.42
CA ARG A 172 3.15 10.63 14.41
C ARG A 172 2.89 10.06 13.02
N TYR A 173 2.01 10.71 12.29
CA TYR A 173 1.78 10.44 10.87
C TYR A 173 2.84 11.17 10.07
N CYS A 174 3.89 10.47 9.68
CA CYS A 174 5.04 11.01 8.93
C CYS A 174 4.81 10.80 7.44
N MET A 175 4.48 11.87 6.73
CA MET A 175 4.02 11.82 5.34
C MET A 175 5.07 12.38 4.39
N ASN A 176 5.08 11.90 3.14
CA ASN A 176 5.88 12.51 2.09
C ASN A 176 5.20 13.79 1.58
N SER A 177 5.92 14.88 1.45
CA SER A 177 5.40 16.14 0.89
C SER A 177 4.88 15.95 -0.53
N ALA A 178 5.57 15.17 -1.35
CA ALA A 178 5.16 14.92 -2.73
C ALA A 178 3.86 14.09 -2.83
N ALA A 179 3.50 13.34 -1.78
CA ALA A 179 2.20 12.66 -1.70
C ALA A 179 1.04 13.59 -1.34
N LEU A 180 1.32 14.83 -0.97
CA LEU A 180 0.36 15.81 -0.48
C LEU A 180 0.21 17.01 -1.43
N GLN A 181 -0.98 17.59 -1.41
CA GLN A 181 -1.30 18.89 -1.99
C GLN A 181 -1.96 19.75 -0.91
N PHE A 182 -1.40 20.89 -0.62
CA PHE A 182 -1.99 21.84 0.32
C PHE A 182 -3.04 22.73 -0.37
N VAL A 183 -4.17 22.92 0.31
CA VAL A 183 -5.25 23.83 -0.09
C VAL A 183 -5.51 24.79 1.07
N PRO A 184 -5.24 26.08 0.91
CA PRO A 184 -5.50 27.06 1.95
C PRO A 184 -7.01 27.18 2.23
N THR A 185 -7.36 27.39 3.49
CA THR A 185 -8.73 27.71 3.90
C THR A 185 -8.74 29.09 4.54
N ALA A 186 -9.84 29.83 4.36
CA ALA A 186 -10.03 31.08 5.12
C ALA A 186 -10.02 30.78 6.63
N LYS A 187 -9.42 31.68 7.39
CA LYS A 187 -9.46 31.64 8.86
C LYS A 187 -10.88 31.88 9.36
#